data_59691e5699f20928913a16158bf0b200
#
_entry.id   59691e5699f20928913a16158bf0b200
#
_cell.length_a   1.000
_cell.length_b   1.000
_cell.length_c   1.000
_cell.angle_alpha   90.00
_cell.angle_beta   90.00
_cell.angle_gamma   90.00
#
_symmetry.space_group_name_H-M   'P 1'
#
loop_
_entity.id
_entity.type
_entity.pdbx_description
1 polymer ?
#
loop_
_entity_poly.entity_id
_entity_poly.type
_entity_poly.pdbx_seq_one_letter_code
_entity_poly.pdbx_strand_id
1 'polypeptide(L)'
;MASLYLCDPNSNLQPVRGEHSRPPIVISRTHPELMRRLFEQEVPEIYEGTVQIKSIAREPGQRSKVAVHSLDDRLDPVGACVGPKGSRVRAVVGELRGERVDVILWDADPAVYVANALSPAKVTRVLIDEEKAYAGVIVPDDQLSLAIGKEGQNARLAARLTGWHIDIKSETLAADILKNVPVHEEPAADLIGDEEDDDVRRCEYVSEDGVQCRNQARPGSRFCGVHDTDAFDDAEDLI
;
A
#
# COMPACT_ATOMS: atom_id res chain seq x y z
N MET A 1 26.09 -19.70 -20.67
CA MET A 1 27.08 -19.52 -19.59
C MET A 1 26.32 -19.43 -18.28
N ALA A 2 26.73 -20.12 -17.23
CA ALA A 2 26.01 -20.05 -15.96
C ALA A 2 26.41 -18.74 -15.25
N SER A 3 25.47 -17.81 -15.09
CA SER A 3 25.71 -16.61 -14.28
C SER A 3 25.91 -17.00 -12.82
N LEU A 4 27.07 -16.69 -12.29
CA LEU A 4 27.43 -16.90 -10.89
C LEU A 4 27.54 -15.53 -10.23
N TYR A 5 26.89 -15.37 -9.09
CA TYR A 5 26.98 -14.14 -8.30
C TYR A 5 28.03 -14.28 -7.20
N LEU A 6 28.96 -13.34 -7.11
CA LEU A 6 29.88 -13.21 -5.99
C LEU A 6 29.16 -12.49 -4.84
N CYS A 7 28.92 -13.20 -3.74
CA CYS A 7 28.37 -12.58 -2.54
C CYS A 7 29.45 -11.79 -1.80
N ASP A 8 29.14 -10.56 -1.41
CA ASP A 8 30.00 -9.74 -0.56
C ASP A 8 30.13 -10.42 0.82
N PRO A 9 31.33 -10.58 1.37
CA PRO A 9 31.55 -11.27 2.66
C PRO A 9 30.84 -10.62 3.86
N ASN A 10 30.33 -9.39 3.72
CA ASN A 10 29.55 -8.69 4.75
C ASN A 10 28.04 -9.03 4.76
N SER A 11 27.54 -9.77 3.80
CA SER A 11 26.17 -10.26 3.86
C SER A 11 26.15 -11.53 4.73
N ASN A 12 25.48 -11.52 5.87
CA ASN A 12 25.18 -12.54 6.90
C ASN A 12 25.35 -14.06 6.59
N LEU A 13 26.18 -14.42 5.63
CA LEU A 13 26.61 -15.78 5.38
C LEU A 13 27.77 -16.09 6.31
N GLN A 14 27.54 -16.95 7.29
CA GLN A 14 28.60 -17.40 8.20
C GLN A 14 29.76 -17.97 7.38
N PRO A 15 31.01 -17.47 7.61
CA PRO A 15 32.16 -17.99 6.89
C PRO A 15 32.35 -19.47 7.25
N VAL A 16 32.42 -20.30 6.22
CA VAL A 16 32.87 -21.68 6.40
C VAL A 16 34.32 -21.61 6.90
N ARG A 17 34.57 -22.01 8.13
CA ARG A 17 35.91 -22.04 8.74
C ARG A 17 36.77 -23.03 7.98
N GLY A 18 37.64 -22.53 7.12
CA GLY A 18 38.75 -23.27 6.51
C GLY A 18 40.07 -22.62 6.91
N GLU A 19 41.07 -23.39 7.13
CA GLU A 19 42.42 -23.02 7.67
C GLU A 19 43.29 -22.15 6.77
N HIS A 20 42.72 -21.39 5.82
CA HIS A 20 43.47 -20.53 4.93
C HIS A 20 43.18 -19.05 5.13
N SER A 21 44.24 -18.25 5.26
CA SER A 21 44.27 -16.82 5.57
C SER A 21 43.67 -15.87 4.50
N ARG A 22 42.89 -16.38 3.55
CA ARG A 22 42.12 -15.59 2.59
C ARG A 22 40.60 -15.74 2.88
N PRO A 23 39.82 -14.64 2.84
CA PRO A 23 38.37 -14.74 2.99
C PRO A 23 37.83 -15.70 1.93
N PRO A 24 36.99 -16.68 2.29
CA PRO A 24 36.44 -17.62 1.32
C PRO A 24 35.54 -16.87 0.35
N ILE A 25 35.76 -17.05 -0.95
CA ILE A 25 34.82 -16.56 -1.97
C ILE A 25 33.66 -17.50 -1.99
N VAL A 26 32.46 -16.99 -1.62
CA VAL A 26 31.20 -17.74 -1.67
C VAL A 26 30.51 -17.45 -2.99
N ILE A 27 30.24 -18.50 -3.77
CA ILE A 27 29.47 -18.43 -5.00
C ILE A 27 28.07 -18.99 -4.72
N SER A 28 27.03 -18.22 -5.02
CA SER A 28 25.64 -18.62 -4.80
C SER A 28 24.77 -18.38 -6.03
N ARG A 29 23.86 -19.33 -6.30
CA ARG A 29 22.75 -19.13 -7.27
C ARG A 29 21.41 -18.92 -6.58
N THR A 30 21.36 -19.04 -5.25
CA THR A 30 20.13 -18.91 -4.46
C THR A 30 19.95 -17.52 -3.88
N HIS A 31 21.00 -16.71 -3.86
CA HIS A 31 20.95 -15.36 -3.30
C HIS A 31 20.02 -14.44 -4.10
N PRO A 32 19.18 -13.62 -3.42
CA PRO A 32 18.25 -12.69 -4.11
C PRO A 32 18.95 -11.72 -5.05
N GLU A 33 20.17 -11.32 -4.74
CA GLU A 33 20.94 -10.37 -5.53
C GLU A 33 21.30 -10.89 -6.93
N LEU A 34 21.33 -12.22 -7.13
CA LEU A 34 21.43 -12.78 -8.48
C LEU A 34 20.25 -12.32 -9.37
N MET A 35 19.02 -12.30 -8.80
CA MET A 35 17.84 -11.82 -9.51
C MET A 35 17.99 -10.36 -9.91
N ARG A 36 18.45 -9.50 -9.00
CA ARG A 36 18.69 -8.08 -9.28
C ARG A 36 19.65 -7.90 -10.47
N ARG A 37 20.76 -8.60 -10.46
CA ARG A 37 21.77 -8.52 -11.54
C ARG A 37 21.24 -9.02 -12.87
N LEU A 38 20.43 -10.06 -12.88
CA LEU A 38 19.80 -10.54 -14.12
C LEU A 38 18.83 -9.50 -14.70
N PHE A 39 18.03 -8.85 -13.84
CA PHE A 39 17.16 -7.77 -14.30
C PHE A 39 17.98 -6.54 -14.78
N GLU A 40 19.05 -6.18 -14.13
CA GLU A 40 19.95 -5.09 -14.59
C GLU A 40 20.56 -5.38 -15.97
N GLN A 41 20.80 -6.64 -16.31
CA GLN A 41 21.33 -7.03 -17.63
C GLN A 41 20.26 -7.01 -18.72
N GLU A 42 19.02 -7.40 -18.39
CA GLU A 42 17.94 -7.57 -19.37
C GLU A 42 17.08 -6.32 -19.54
N VAL A 43 17.09 -5.40 -18.56
CA VAL A 43 16.20 -4.22 -18.49
C VAL A 43 17.06 -2.96 -18.44
N PRO A 44 17.21 -2.25 -19.57
CA PRO A 44 18.00 -1.02 -19.63
C PRO A 44 17.55 0.04 -18.62
N GLU A 45 16.23 0.18 -18.41
CA GLU A 45 15.64 1.14 -17.50
C GLU A 45 16.03 0.91 -16.03
N ILE A 46 16.37 -0.35 -15.65
CA ILE A 46 16.93 -0.68 -14.33
C ILE A 46 18.42 -0.33 -14.31
N TYR A 47 19.15 -0.64 -15.37
CA TYR A 47 20.58 -0.31 -15.47
C TYR A 47 20.82 1.21 -15.42
N GLU A 48 19.97 1.99 -16.07
CA GLU A 48 19.99 3.46 -16.07
C GLU A 48 19.48 4.06 -14.76
N GLY A 49 18.84 3.26 -13.90
CA GLY A 49 18.33 3.70 -12.60
C GLY A 49 16.95 4.37 -12.65
N THR A 50 16.30 4.47 -13.82
CA THR A 50 14.95 5.03 -13.96
C THR A 50 13.92 4.12 -13.30
N VAL A 51 14.08 2.79 -13.42
CA VAL A 51 13.32 1.79 -12.70
C VAL A 51 14.16 1.22 -11.58
N GLN A 52 13.59 1.13 -10.38
CA GLN A 52 14.27 0.62 -9.20
C GLN A 52 13.62 -0.67 -8.70
N ILE A 53 14.43 -1.67 -8.38
CA ILE A 53 13.97 -2.85 -7.65
C ILE A 53 13.97 -2.52 -6.15
N LYS A 54 12.79 -2.41 -5.55
CA LYS A 54 12.60 -2.08 -4.13
C LYS A 54 12.79 -3.28 -3.22
N SER A 55 12.21 -4.42 -3.55
CA SER A 55 12.39 -5.66 -2.78
C SER A 55 12.30 -6.90 -3.65
N ILE A 56 12.84 -8.01 -3.15
CA ILE A 56 12.83 -9.32 -3.82
C ILE A 56 12.49 -10.37 -2.77
N ALA A 57 11.43 -11.14 -3.01
CA ALA A 57 11.12 -12.34 -2.25
C ALA A 57 11.31 -13.55 -3.15
N ARG A 58 12.18 -14.49 -2.75
CA ARG A 58 12.62 -15.58 -3.59
C ARG A 58 12.50 -16.93 -2.91
N GLU A 59 11.97 -17.91 -3.61
CA GLU A 59 12.08 -19.34 -3.35
C GLU A 59 12.84 -19.97 -4.51
N PRO A 60 14.17 -20.16 -4.37
CA PRO A 60 15.03 -20.54 -5.46
C PRO A 60 14.56 -21.81 -6.17
N GLY A 61 14.53 -21.80 -7.51
CA GLY A 61 14.09 -22.92 -8.33
C GLY A 61 12.59 -23.12 -8.41
N GLN A 62 11.79 -22.34 -7.69
CA GLN A 62 10.33 -22.45 -7.67
C GLN A 62 9.65 -21.17 -8.18
N ARG A 63 9.59 -20.14 -7.36
CA ARG A 63 8.92 -18.87 -7.66
C ARG A 63 9.55 -17.70 -6.92
N SER A 64 9.52 -16.53 -7.55
CA SER A 64 10.01 -15.28 -6.99
C SER A 64 9.05 -14.15 -7.29
N LYS A 65 9.03 -13.16 -6.40
CA LYS A 65 8.34 -11.89 -6.60
C LYS A 65 9.37 -10.75 -6.52
N VAL A 66 9.27 -9.82 -7.46
CA VAL A 66 10.17 -8.66 -7.56
C VAL A 66 9.32 -7.41 -7.56
N ALA A 67 9.49 -6.55 -6.57
CA ALA A 67 8.80 -5.26 -6.48
C ALA A 67 9.62 -4.19 -7.18
N VAL A 68 9.01 -3.51 -8.14
CA VAL A 68 9.64 -2.46 -8.95
C VAL A 68 8.89 -1.14 -8.83
N HIS A 69 9.62 -0.06 -8.94
CA HIS A 69 9.10 1.30 -8.88
C HIS A 69 9.80 2.15 -9.94
N SER A 70 9.07 3.04 -10.61
CA SER A 70 9.64 4.01 -11.54
C SER A 70 9.84 5.36 -10.86
N LEU A 71 10.92 6.04 -11.18
CA LEU A 71 11.14 7.44 -10.82
C LEU A 71 10.49 8.40 -11.82
N ASP A 72 10.12 7.90 -13.01
CA ASP A 72 9.37 8.65 -14.03
C ASP A 72 7.92 8.15 -14.06
N ASP A 73 6.97 9.01 -13.72
CA ASP A 73 5.53 8.71 -13.69
C ASP A 73 4.95 8.31 -15.05
N ARG A 74 5.67 8.60 -16.15
CA ARG A 74 5.24 8.24 -17.50
C ARG A 74 5.63 6.82 -17.90
N LEU A 75 6.51 6.20 -17.13
CA LEU A 75 7.04 4.88 -17.43
C LEU A 75 6.37 3.82 -16.56
N ASP A 76 5.74 2.84 -17.19
CA ASP A 76 5.26 1.63 -16.51
C ASP A 76 6.44 0.71 -16.14
N PRO A 77 6.83 0.62 -14.85
CA PRO A 77 7.97 -0.17 -14.44
C PRO A 77 7.74 -1.67 -14.60
N VAL A 78 6.49 -2.13 -14.47
CA VAL A 78 6.15 -3.55 -14.67
C VAL A 78 6.27 -3.91 -16.13
N GLY A 79 5.70 -3.09 -17.01
CA GLY A 79 5.80 -3.28 -18.46
C GLY A 79 7.25 -3.27 -18.94
N ALA A 80 8.10 -2.37 -18.44
CA ALA A 80 9.53 -2.30 -18.75
C ALA A 80 10.26 -3.59 -18.39
N CYS A 81 10.00 -4.14 -17.19
CA CYS A 81 10.63 -5.39 -16.72
C CYS A 81 10.11 -6.63 -17.44
N VAL A 82 8.83 -6.66 -17.78
CA VAL A 82 8.22 -7.78 -18.52
C VAL A 82 8.71 -7.78 -19.97
N GLY A 83 8.79 -6.61 -20.60
CA GLY A 83 9.21 -6.40 -21.98
C GLY A 83 8.17 -6.86 -23.02
N PRO A 84 8.42 -6.60 -24.30
CA PRO A 84 7.49 -6.95 -25.38
C PRO A 84 7.17 -8.45 -25.37
N LYS A 85 5.89 -8.80 -25.26
CA LYS A 85 5.41 -10.20 -25.17
C LYS A 85 6.12 -11.03 -24.09
N GLY A 86 6.62 -10.38 -23.03
CA GLY A 86 7.31 -11.04 -21.92
C GLY A 86 8.74 -11.51 -22.25
N SER A 87 9.39 -10.91 -23.24
CA SER A 87 10.74 -11.33 -23.69
C SER A 87 11.79 -11.19 -22.60
N ARG A 88 11.81 -10.06 -21.91
CA ARG A 88 12.81 -9.77 -20.88
C ARG A 88 12.66 -10.68 -19.65
N VAL A 89 11.45 -10.78 -19.10
CA VAL A 89 11.22 -11.66 -17.95
C VAL A 89 11.49 -13.13 -18.30
N ARG A 90 11.20 -13.57 -19.55
CA ARG A 90 11.53 -14.94 -19.98
C ARG A 90 13.03 -15.19 -20.09
N ALA A 91 13.83 -14.20 -20.49
CA ALA A 91 15.29 -14.31 -20.48
C ALA A 91 15.81 -14.55 -19.05
N VAL A 92 15.32 -13.76 -18.07
CA VAL A 92 15.63 -13.96 -16.66
C VAL A 92 15.19 -15.34 -16.16
N VAL A 93 13.98 -15.79 -16.46
CA VAL A 93 13.46 -17.11 -16.12
C VAL A 93 14.31 -18.22 -16.73
N GLY A 94 14.77 -18.06 -17.97
CA GLY A 94 15.67 -19.00 -18.66
C GLY A 94 17.01 -19.16 -17.91
N GLU A 95 17.65 -18.06 -17.49
CA GLU A 95 18.88 -18.09 -16.71
C GLU A 95 18.69 -18.75 -15.32
N LEU A 96 17.49 -18.64 -14.75
CA LEU A 96 17.12 -19.26 -13.47
C LEU A 96 16.60 -20.69 -13.60
N ARG A 97 16.73 -21.29 -14.79
CA ARG A 97 16.30 -22.68 -15.09
C ARG A 97 14.82 -22.94 -14.86
N GLY A 98 13.96 -21.95 -15.21
CA GLY A 98 12.50 -22.09 -15.15
C GLY A 98 11.87 -21.65 -13.83
N GLU A 99 12.61 -20.98 -12.94
CA GLU A 99 12.05 -20.33 -11.76
C GLU A 99 11.06 -19.24 -12.19
N ARG A 100 9.81 -19.32 -11.73
CA ARG A 100 8.78 -18.34 -12.09
C ARG A 100 9.07 -16.99 -11.44
N VAL A 101 8.92 -15.92 -12.21
CA VAL A 101 9.14 -14.55 -11.70
C VAL A 101 7.89 -13.72 -11.92
N ASP A 102 7.32 -13.22 -10.83
CA ASP A 102 6.22 -12.25 -10.83
C ASP A 102 6.81 -10.85 -10.58
N VAL A 103 6.56 -9.93 -11.50
CA VAL A 103 6.93 -8.52 -11.35
C VAL A 103 5.74 -7.77 -10.75
N ILE A 104 5.97 -7.07 -9.65
CA ILE A 104 4.95 -6.41 -8.83
C ILE A 104 5.23 -4.92 -8.80
N LEU A 105 4.20 -4.11 -8.97
CA LEU A 105 4.30 -2.66 -8.76
C LEU A 105 4.45 -2.39 -7.26
N TRP A 106 5.54 -1.74 -6.90
CA TRP A 106 5.72 -1.22 -5.55
C TRP A 106 4.91 0.06 -5.36
N ASP A 107 4.33 0.24 -4.20
CA ASP A 107 3.60 1.45 -3.83
C ASP A 107 4.03 1.90 -2.43
N ALA A 108 3.95 3.23 -2.19
CA ALA A 108 4.23 3.80 -0.88
C ALA A 108 3.11 3.52 0.14
N ASP A 109 1.86 3.36 -0.34
CA ASP A 109 0.74 2.93 0.47
C ASP A 109 0.85 1.41 0.76
N PRO A 110 1.01 1.02 2.03
CA PRO A 110 1.12 -0.39 2.39
C PRO A 110 -0.08 -1.23 1.93
N ALA A 111 -1.29 -0.68 1.96
CA ALA A 111 -2.50 -1.40 1.56
C ALA A 111 -2.47 -1.73 0.06
N VAL A 112 -2.09 -0.77 -0.76
CA VAL A 112 -1.95 -0.94 -2.22
C VAL A 112 -0.80 -1.91 -2.51
N TYR A 113 0.33 -1.76 -1.82
CA TYR A 113 1.48 -2.64 -2.02
C TYR A 113 1.20 -4.10 -1.66
N VAL A 114 0.52 -4.35 -0.53
CA VAL A 114 0.09 -5.70 -0.13
C VAL A 114 -0.89 -6.29 -1.14
N ALA A 115 -1.86 -5.50 -1.63
CA ALA A 115 -2.79 -5.95 -2.67
C ALA A 115 -2.05 -6.34 -3.95
N ASN A 116 -1.12 -5.50 -4.43
CA ASN A 116 -0.29 -5.78 -5.60
C ASN A 116 0.56 -7.04 -5.40
N ALA A 117 1.14 -7.22 -4.21
CA ALA A 117 1.99 -8.37 -3.89
C ALA A 117 1.27 -9.70 -3.93
N LEU A 118 -0.05 -9.74 -3.74
CA LEU A 118 -0.88 -10.94 -3.84
C LEU A 118 -1.26 -11.31 -5.28
N SER A 119 -0.88 -10.48 -6.27
CA SER A 119 -1.08 -10.81 -7.68
C SER A 119 -0.62 -12.26 -7.98
N PRO A 120 -1.34 -13.03 -8.81
CA PRO A 120 -2.44 -12.61 -9.70
C PRO A 120 -3.85 -12.61 -9.07
N ALA A 121 -3.98 -12.88 -7.77
CA ALA A 121 -5.28 -12.85 -7.10
C ALA A 121 -5.80 -11.40 -7.00
N LYS A 122 -7.11 -11.26 -7.16
CA LYS A 122 -7.78 -9.96 -6.97
C LYS A 122 -8.12 -9.80 -5.50
N VAL A 123 -7.79 -8.63 -4.95
CA VAL A 123 -8.06 -8.27 -3.56
C VAL A 123 -9.22 -7.28 -3.52
N THR A 124 -10.19 -7.51 -2.64
CA THR A 124 -11.34 -6.61 -2.44
C THR A 124 -11.00 -5.49 -1.46
N ARG A 125 -10.36 -5.85 -0.35
CA ARG A 125 -10.00 -4.90 0.72
C ARG A 125 -8.73 -5.34 1.46
N VAL A 126 -7.93 -4.37 1.87
CA VAL A 126 -6.79 -4.57 2.77
C VAL A 126 -7.00 -3.69 4.00
N LEU A 127 -6.81 -4.26 5.18
CA LEU A 127 -6.85 -3.60 6.47
C LEU A 127 -5.45 -3.64 7.07
N ILE A 128 -4.85 -2.49 7.28
CA ILE A 128 -3.48 -2.37 7.80
C ILE A 128 -3.52 -2.00 9.28
N ASP A 129 -2.74 -2.72 10.09
CA ASP A 129 -2.41 -2.40 11.48
C ASP A 129 -0.89 -2.18 11.55
N GLU A 130 -0.48 -0.92 11.54
CA GLU A 130 0.95 -0.53 11.50
C GLU A 130 1.68 -0.91 12.78
N GLU A 131 1.01 -0.85 13.94
CA GLU A 131 1.63 -1.17 15.23
C GLU A 131 2.07 -2.63 15.29
N LYS A 132 1.29 -3.53 14.68
CA LYS A 132 1.56 -4.98 14.66
C LYS A 132 2.23 -5.45 13.37
N ALA A 133 2.50 -4.55 12.42
CA ALA A 133 2.91 -4.90 11.05
C ALA A 133 2.01 -6.00 10.44
N TYR A 134 0.69 -5.88 10.63
CA TYR A 134 -0.31 -6.86 10.25
C TYR A 134 -1.20 -6.32 9.12
N ALA A 135 -1.48 -7.16 8.14
CA ALA A 135 -2.34 -6.87 7.01
C ALA A 135 -3.44 -7.93 6.90
N GLY A 136 -4.67 -7.56 7.23
CA GLY A 136 -5.86 -8.37 7.00
C GLY A 136 -6.36 -8.16 5.57
N VAL A 137 -6.36 -9.20 4.77
CA VAL A 137 -6.74 -9.13 3.35
C VAL A 137 -8.04 -9.88 3.09
N ILE A 138 -9.00 -9.21 2.47
CA ILE A 138 -10.28 -9.79 2.08
C ILE A 138 -10.27 -9.98 0.56
N VAL A 139 -10.54 -11.21 0.15
CA VAL A 139 -10.62 -11.61 -1.26
C VAL A 139 -11.97 -12.24 -1.57
N PRO A 140 -12.45 -12.18 -2.83
CA PRO A 140 -13.59 -12.95 -3.27
C PRO A 140 -13.38 -14.47 -3.02
N ASP A 141 -14.44 -15.20 -2.75
CA ASP A 141 -14.35 -16.64 -2.41
C ASP A 141 -13.66 -17.46 -3.51
N ASP A 142 -13.91 -17.13 -4.78
CA ASP A 142 -13.26 -17.76 -5.94
C ASP A 142 -11.75 -17.46 -6.05
N GLN A 143 -11.28 -16.36 -5.44
CA GLN A 143 -9.88 -15.94 -5.47
C GLN A 143 -9.06 -16.45 -4.27
N LEU A 144 -9.71 -16.97 -3.21
CA LEU A 144 -9.03 -17.38 -1.98
C LEU A 144 -7.90 -18.38 -2.22
N SER A 145 -8.18 -19.44 -2.99
CA SER A 145 -7.16 -20.46 -3.32
C SER A 145 -5.99 -19.89 -4.12
N LEU A 146 -6.25 -18.92 -4.98
CA LEU A 146 -5.22 -18.24 -5.78
C LEU A 146 -4.39 -17.29 -4.94
N ALA A 147 -5.03 -16.56 -4.02
CA ALA A 147 -4.36 -15.63 -3.10
C ALA A 147 -3.40 -16.37 -2.15
N ILE A 148 -3.82 -17.51 -1.62
CA ILE A 148 -2.97 -18.38 -0.79
C ILE A 148 -1.89 -19.05 -1.65
N GLY A 149 -2.28 -19.58 -2.81
CA GLY A 149 -1.42 -20.34 -3.70
C GLY A 149 -1.15 -21.76 -3.21
N LYS A 150 -0.45 -22.56 -4.05
CA LYS A 150 -0.06 -23.92 -3.69
C LYS A 150 0.84 -23.89 -2.45
N GLU A 151 0.49 -24.65 -1.42
CA GLU A 151 1.23 -24.76 -0.16
C GLU A 151 1.48 -23.38 0.53
N GLY A 152 0.60 -22.40 0.28
CA GLY A 152 0.75 -21.05 0.82
C GLY A 152 1.86 -20.22 0.17
N GLN A 153 2.39 -20.64 -0.98
CA GLN A 153 3.55 -20.01 -1.61
C GLN A 153 3.30 -18.55 -1.99
N ASN A 154 2.12 -18.23 -2.54
CA ASN A 154 1.82 -16.87 -2.96
C ASN A 154 1.74 -15.92 -1.76
N ALA A 155 1.01 -16.31 -0.71
CA ALA A 155 0.89 -15.54 0.53
C ALA A 155 2.25 -15.37 1.24
N ARG A 156 3.04 -16.47 1.33
CA ARG A 156 4.37 -16.44 1.97
C ARG A 156 5.35 -15.53 1.22
N LEU A 157 5.37 -15.58 -0.12
CA LEU A 157 6.21 -14.69 -0.92
C LEU A 157 5.75 -13.23 -0.80
N ALA A 158 4.44 -12.96 -0.80
CA ALA A 158 3.90 -11.62 -0.59
C ALA A 158 4.29 -11.06 0.78
N ALA A 159 4.16 -11.85 1.85
CA ALA A 159 4.56 -11.46 3.19
C ALA A 159 6.06 -11.12 3.28
N ARG A 160 6.93 -11.94 2.67
CA ARG A 160 8.38 -11.67 2.62
C ARG A 160 8.74 -10.46 1.76
N LEU A 161 7.98 -10.21 0.69
CA LEU A 161 8.20 -9.09 -0.21
C LEU A 161 7.88 -7.75 0.45
N THR A 162 6.75 -7.71 1.15
CA THR A 162 6.20 -6.49 1.76
C THR A 162 6.71 -6.25 3.17
N GLY A 163 7.13 -7.30 3.87
CA GLY A 163 7.50 -7.25 5.29
C GLY A 163 6.31 -7.28 6.26
N TRP A 164 5.08 -7.46 5.74
CA TRP A 164 3.86 -7.52 6.53
C TRP A 164 3.44 -8.95 6.85
N HIS A 165 2.86 -9.16 8.03
CA HIS A 165 2.17 -10.40 8.36
C HIS A 165 0.80 -10.39 7.67
N ILE A 166 0.62 -11.20 6.63
CA ILE A 166 -0.59 -11.21 5.80
C ILE A 166 -1.53 -12.32 6.24
N ASP A 167 -2.77 -11.97 6.60
CA ASP A 167 -3.87 -12.90 6.87
C ASP A 167 -4.95 -12.74 5.81
N ILE A 168 -5.25 -13.83 5.09
CA ILE A 168 -6.15 -13.80 3.93
C ILE A 168 -7.46 -14.48 4.31
N LYS A 169 -8.58 -13.77 4.13
CA LYS A 169 -9.93 -14.27 4.38
C LYS A 169 -10.82 -14.07 3.16
N SER A 170 -11.76 -14.98 2.97
CA SER A 170 -12.81 -14.77 1.97
C SER A 170 -13.86 -13.79 2.46
N GLU A 171 -14.60 -13.18 1.53
CA GLU A 171 -15.68 -12.24 1.84
C GLU A 171 -16.75 -12.88 2.74
N THR A 172 -17.12 -14.14 2.48
CA THR A 172 -18.09 -14.88 3.31
C THR A 172 -17.57 -15.04 4.75
N LEU A 173 -16.33 -15.47 4.95
CA LEU A 173 -15.74 -15.61 6.28
C LEU A 173 -15.58 -14.27 7.00
N ALA A 174 -15.22 -13.21 6.27
CA ALA A 174 -15.10 -11.87 6.84
C ALA A 174 -16.48 -11.33 7.30
N ALA A 175 -17.53 -11.55 6.50
CA ALA A 175 -18.89 -11.17 6.87
C ALA A 175 -19.41 -11.94 8.10
N ASP A 176 -19.08 -13.21 8.23
CA ASP A 176 -19.47 -14.03 9.39
C ASP A 176 -18.74 -13.62 10.67
N ILE A 177 -17.46 -13.26 10.56
CA ILE A 177 -16.70 -12.70 11.69
C ILE A 177 -17.32 -11.38 12.15
N LEU A 178 -17.67 -10.49 11.23
CA LEU A 178 -18.32 -9.21 11.54
C LEU A 178 -19.71 -9.38 12.17
N LYS A 179 -20.45 -10.42 11.80
CA LYS A 179 -21.76 -10.74 12.41
C LYS A 179 -21.62 -11.37 13.80
N ASN A 180 -20.53 -12.11 14.04
CA ASN A 180 -20.29 -12.85 15.27
C ASN A 180 -19.39 -12.11 16.28
N VAL A 181 -18.86 -10.94 15.93
CA VAL A 181 -18.28 -10.05 16.94
C VAL A 181 -19.46 -9.60 17.83
N PRO A 182 -19.51 -10.01 19.12
CA PRO A 182 -20.48 -9.42 20.02
C PRO A 182 -20.22 -7.92 19.99
N VAL A 183 -21.21 -7.17 19.53
CA VAL A 183 -21.22 -5.73 19.72
C VAL A 183 -21.24 -5.58 21.23
N HIS A 184 -20.09 -5.33 21.83
CA HIS A 184 -20.05 -4.70 23.14
C HIS A 184 -20.67 -3.31 22.87
N GLU A 185 -21.99 -3.23 23.01
CA GLU A 185 -22.62 -1.99 23.38
C GLU A 185 -21.95 -1.62 24.70
N GLU A 186 -20.93 -0.78 24.63
CA GLU A 186 -20.55 -0.02 25.81
C GLU A 186 -21.85 0.69 26.23
N PRO A 187 -22.29 0.49 27.46
CA PRO A 187 -23.44 1.24 27.93
C PRO A 187 -23.06 2.70 27.74
N ALA A 188 -23.88 3.41 26.99
CA ALA A 188 -23.78 4.85 26.89
C ALA A 188 -23.72 5.39 28.31
N ALA A 189 -22.49 5.65 28.77
CA ALA A 189 -22.30 6.42 29.99
C ALA A 189 -22.87 7.80 29.64
N ASP A 190 -23.95 8.13 30.35
CA ASP A 190 -24.50 9.46 30.38
C ASP A 190 -23.40 10.46 30.71
N LEU A 191 -22.70 10.93 29.69
CA LEU A 191 -21.99 12.19 29.72
C LEU A 191 -22.96 13.23 29.13
N ILE A 192 -23.89 13.66 29.99
CA ILE A 192 -24.51 14.97 29.86
C ILE A 192 -23.37 15.96 30.09
N GLY A 193 -22.62 16.26 29.02
CA GLY A 193 -21.87 17.45 28.88
C GLY A 193 -22.76 18.39 28.09
N ASP A 194 -23.18 19.45 28.75
CA ASP A 194 -23.82 20.60 28.14
C ASP A 194 -22.82 21.22 27.14
N GLU A 195 -22.75 20.68 25.92
CA GLU A 195 -22.26 21.44 24.79
C GLU A 195 -23.39 22.33 24.35
N GLU A 196 -23.21 23.63 24.63
CA GLU A 196 -24.05 24.72 24.18
C GLU A 196 -24.27 24.53 22.67
N ASP A 197 -25.51 24.13 22.36
CA ASP A 197 -26.08 24.10 21.03
C ASP A 197 -25.85 25.52 20.44
N ASP A 198 -24.98 25.62 19.46
CA ASP A 198 -24.75 26.86 18.72
C ASP A 198 -26.04 27.09 17.92
N ASP A 199 -26.99 27.76 18.62
CA ASP A 199 -28.38 28.05 18.24
C ASP A 199 -28.33 28.79 16.90
N VAL A 200 -28.50 28.05 15.82
CA VAL A 200 -28.60 28.57 14.46
C VAL A 200 -29.90 29.39 14.34
N ARG A 201 -29.82 30.62 14.84
CA ARG A 201 -30.95 31.56 14.85
C ARG A 201 -31.25 32.01 13.42
N ARG A 202 -32.51 32.07 13.07
CA ARG A 202 -32.96 32.69 11.82
C ARG A 202 -32.94 34.21 11.97
N CYS A 203 -32.68 34.89 10.86
CA CYS A 203 -32.72 36.35 10.78
C CYS A 203 -34.09 36.86 11.25
N GLU A 204 -34.09 37.83 12.21
CA GLU A 204 -35.30 38.40 12.79
C GLU A 204 -35.95 39.49 11.90
N TYR A 205 -35.35 39.83 10.77
CA TYR A 205 -35.91 40.81 9.86
C TYR A 205 -37.22 40.33 9.23
N VAL A 206 -38.28 41.17 9.31
CA VAL A 206 -39.55 40.99 8.70
C VAL A 206 -39.82 42.13 7.71
N SER A 207 -40.13 41.81 6.46
CA SER A 207 -40.47 42.80 5.43
C SER A 207 -41.76 43.52 5.74
N GLU A 208 -42.00 44.66 5.06
CA GLU A 208 -43.26 45.45 5.22
C GLU A 208 -44.49 44.62 4.88
N ASP A 209 -44.36 43.56 4.08
CA ASP A 209 -45.43 42.62 3.75
C ASP A 209 -45.63 41.53 4.81
N GLY A 210 -44.97 41.60 5.96
CA GLY A 210 -45.08 40.67 7.08
C GLY A 210 -44.35 39.32 6.85
N VAL A 211 -43.47 39.18 5.88
CA VAL A 211 -42.72 37.96 5.60
C VAL A 211 -41.35 38.00 6.30
N GLN A 212 -41.09 37.01 7.15
CA GLN A 212 -39.82 36.87 7.84
C GLN A 212 -38.70 36.40 6.87
N CYS A 213 -37.49 36.95 6.99
CA CYS A 213 -36.31 36.55 6.22
C CYS A 213 -35.98 35.06 6.48
N ARG A 214 -35.68 34.33 5.43
CA ARG A 214 -35.36 32.88 5.48
C ARG A 214 -33.88 32.59 5.71
N ASN A 215 -33.03 33.60 5.69
CA ASN A 215 -31.59 33.43 5.90
C ASN A 215 -31.27 33.21 7.39
N GLN A 216 -30.14 32.58 7.64
CA GLN A 216 -29.59 32.44 9.00
C GLN A 216 -28.97 33.76 9.46
N ALA A 217 -29.14 34.09 10.75
CA ALA A 217 -28.45 35.20 11.37
C ALA A 217 -26.92 34.94 11.43
N ARG A 218 -26.13 36.00 11.43
CA ARG A 218 -24.67 35.86 11.61
C ARG A 218 -24.36 35.49 13.08
N PRO A 219 -23.28 34.76 13.35
CA PRO A 219 -22.83 34.50 14.70
C PRO A 219 -22.70 35.81 15.49
N GLY A 220 -23.42 35.92 16.60
CA GLY A 220 -23.41 37.14 17.44
C GLY A 220 -24.36 38.25 16.99
N SER A 221 -25.06 38.14 15.87
CA SER A 221 -26.08 39.12 15.40
C SER A 221 -27.47 38.47 15.33
N ARG A 222 -28.52 39.29 15.43
CA ARG A 222 -29.90 38.87 15.19
C ARG A 222 -30.29 38.90 13.73
N PHE A 223 -29.43 39.41 12.84
CA PHE A 223 -29.72 39.61 11.45
C PHE A 223 -28.72 38.85 10.54
N CYS A 224 -29.16 38.52 9.35
CA CYS A 224 -28.30 37.94 8.31
C CYS A 224 -27.44 39.02 7.64
N GLY A 225 -26.40 38.62 6.88
CA GLY A 225 -25.48 39.56 6.23
C GLY A 225 -26.09 40.52 5.23
N VAL A 226 -27.38 40.40 4.91
CA VAL A 226 -28.13 41.31 4.05
C VAL A 226 -28.89 42.36 4.87
N HIS A 227 -29.28 42.04 6.11
CA HIS A 227 -30.10 42.88 6.97
C HIS A 227 -29.36 43.36 8.22
N ASP A 228 -28.05 43.10 8.30
CA ASP A 228 -27.16 43.58 9.34
C ASP A 228 -26.63 44.97 8.92
N THR A 229 -27.34 46.02 9.33
CA THR A 229 -27.02 47.41 8.96
C THR A 229 -25.96 48.03 9.87
N ASP A 230 -25.55 47.35 10.94
CA ASP A 230 -24.59 47.86 11.91
C ASP A 230 -23.12 47.72 11.46
N ALA A 231 -22.85 47.22 10.26
CA ALA A 231 -21.50 46.99 9.74
C ALA A 231 -20.95 48.12 8.84
N PHE A 232 -21.63 49.27 8.72
CA PHE A 232 -21.23 50.34 7.78
C PHE A 232 -20.90 51.71 8.39
N ASP A 233 -20.87 51.84 9.74
CA ASP A 233 -20.64 53.15 10.35
C ASP A 233 -19.24 53.37 10.99
N ASP A 234 -18.22 52.52 10.71
CA ASP A 234 -16.86 52.72 11.23
C ASP A 234 -15.79 52.95 10.14
N ALA A 235 -16.09 53.67 9.09
CA ALA A 235 -15.11 53.98 8.01
C ALA A 235 -15.05 55.49 7.65
N GLU A 236 -15.38 56.41 8.55
CA GLU A 236 -15.07 57.82 8.37
C GLU A 236 -14.57 58.40 9.70
N ASP A 237 -13.28 58.21 10.01
CA ASP A 237 -12.46 59.15 10.79
C ASP A 237 -11.01 58.62 10.82
N LEU A 238 -10.25 58.92 9.76
CA LEU A 238 -8.77 59.09 9.85
C LEU A 238 -8.30 59.78 8.55
N ILE A 239 -8.40 61.13 8.62
CA ILE A 239 -7.52 62.02 7.83
C ILE A 239 -6.35 62.42 8.70
#